data_4cd64ed180c6ec72f92000b25347813a
#
_entry.id   4cd64ed180c6ec72f92000b25347813a
#
_cell.length_a   1.000
_cell.length_b   1.000
_cell.length_c   1.000
_cell.angle_alpha   90.00
_cell.angle_beta   90.00
_cell.angle_gamma   90.00
#
_symmetry.space_group_name_H-M   'P 1'
#
loop_
_entity.id
_entity.type
_entity.pdbx_description
1 polymer ?
#
loop_
_entity_poly.entity_id
_entity_poly.type
_entity_poly.pdbx_seq_one_letter_code
_entity_poly.pdbx_strand_id
1 'polypeptide(L)'
;MQIPKFKEFFVEQDLERKQKPISVAIITIADSKDPKENTTADLISKACKKKGIECIIVNTKTTIITDKDEDKNTLTVYNYDGKGAKHTFTGKDTVCMTRGGALEDEGGLSLISAFQNSQAFMVNTRAAMLTCDNKLTSALLFEKFGIPTPRTAYVSNESNVKTALDKIGGKFPIIMKTLTGTQGVGVIKIESYEGLMATIQAMWKLEAELLIQEYMKTDFVKNLVIS
;
A
#
# COMPACT_ATOMS: atom_id res chain seq x y z
N MET A 1 -15.97 13.00 20.71
CA MET A 1 -15.13 13.53 19.62
C MET A 1 -15.76 13.05 18.32
N GLN A 2 -16.37 13.95 17.53
CA GLN A 2 -16.98 13.55 16.26
C GLN A 2 -15.84 13.20 15.30
N ILE A 3 -15.89 11.98 14.76
CA ILE A 3 -15.02 11.57 13.65
C ILE A 3 -15.41 12.48 12.48
N PRO A 4 -14.45 13.24 11.87
CA PRO A 4 -14.75 14.00 10.66
C PRO A 4 -15.35 13.06 9.63
N LYS A 5 -16.48 13.45 9.04
CA LYS A 5 -17.13 12.59 8.04
C LYS A 5 -16.12 12.35 6.93
N PHE A 6 -15.98 11.10 6.51
CA PHE A 6 -15.04 10.63 5.47
C PHE A 6 -15.05 11.52 4.21
N LYS A 7 -16.15 12.22 3.95
CA LYS A 7 -16.30 13.23 2.89
C LYS A 7 -15.44 14.50 3.09
N GLU A 8 -15.15 14.91 4.32
CA GLU A 8 -14.42 16.16 4.57
C GLU A 8 -12.91 16.02 4.32
N PHE A 9 -12.36 14.80 4.41
CA PHE A 9 -10.96 14.53 4.13
C PHE A 9 -10.61 14.55 2.62
N PHE A 10 -11.60 14.31 1.73
CA PHE A 10 -11.42 14.30 0.28
C PHE A 10 -11.79 15.63 -0.38
N VAL A 11 -12.51 16.49 0.30
CA VAL A 11 -13.11 17.72 -0.30
C VAL A 11 -12.09 18.81 -0.60
N GLU A 12 -10.99 18.93 0.15
CA GLU A 12 -10.02 20.00 -0.11
C GLU A 12 -9.20 19.84 -1.39
N GLN A 13 -8.94 18.60 -1.84
CA GLN A 13 -8.21 18.36 -3.09
C GLN A 13 -9.13 18.28 -4.33
N ASP A 14 -10.42 17.95 -4.14
CA ASP A 14 -11.39 17.82 -5.25
C ASP A 14 -11.98 19.16 -5.73
N LEU A 15 -11.97 20.19 -4.89
CA LEU A 15 -12.64 21.45 -5.21
C LEU A 15 -11.95 22.30 -6.28
N GLU A 16 -10.67 22.07 -6.57
CA GLU A 16 -9.93 22.80 -7.60
C GLU A 16 -9.94 22.14 -8.99
N ARG A 17 -10.26 20.86 -9.11
CA ARG A 17 -10.26 20.15 -10.40
C ARG A 17 -11.63 20.08 -11.05
N LYS A 18 -12.00 21.16 -11.73
CA LYS A 18 -13.19 21.18 -12.61
C LYS A 18 -12.95 20.55 -13.99
N GLN A 19 -11.71 20.17 -14.31
CA GLN A 19 -11.37 19.63 -15.64
C GLN A 19 -11.11 18.12 -15.58
N LYS A 20 -11.54 17.43 -16.64
CA LYS A 20 -11.25 16.03 -16.89
C LYS A 20 -9.73 15.85 -17.04
N PRO A 21 -9.09 14.87 -16.39
CA PRO A 21 -7.67 14.61 -16.59
C PRO A 21 -7.40 14.28 -18.06
N ILE A 22 -6.27 14.77 -18.57
CA ILE A 22 -5.84 14.50 -19.95
C ILE A 22 -5.24 13.10 -20.04
N SER A 23 -4.55 12.67 -18.96
CA SER A 23 -3.91 11.35 -18.93
C SER A 23 -4.03 10.67 -17.57
N VAL A 24 -3.93 9.34 -17.60
CA VAL A 24 -3.83 8.48 -16.42
C VAL A 24 -2.53 7.67 -16.51
N ALA A 25 -1.69 7.75 -15.49
CA ALA A 25 -0.55 6.85 -15.30
C ALA A 25 -0.91 5.74 -14.31
N ILE A 26 -0.66 4.49 -14.63
CA ILE A 26 -0.83 3.37 -13.71
C ILE A 26 0.54 2.77 -13.43
N ILE A 27 1.07 3.01 -12.24
CA ILE A 27 2.34 2.41 -11.78
C ILE A 27 2.03 1.02 -11.24
N THR A 28 2.69 0.01 -11.79
CA THR A 28 2.53 -1.39 -11.38
C THR A 28 3.78 -2.20 -11.70
N ILE A 29 3.98 -3.32 -11.01
CA ILE A 29 4.86 -4.37 -11.53
C ILE A 29 4.07 -5.11 -12.60
N ALA A 30 4.40 -4.85 -13.86
CA ALA A 30 3.85 -5.59 -14.98
C ALA A 30 4.85 -6.69 -15.36
N ASP A 31 4.66 -7.91 -14.91
CA ASP A 31 5.27 -9.02 -15.62
C ASP A 31 4.39 -9.35 -16.83
N SER A 32 4.89 -8.99 -18.01
CA SER A 32 4.19 -9.23 -19.28
C SER A 32 4.00 -10.73 -19.58
N LYS A 33 4.52 -11.61 -18.73
CA LYS A 33 4.46 -13.07 -18.90
C LYS A 33 3.34 -13.74 -18.13
N ASP A 34 2.77 -13.10 -17.09
CA ASP A 34 1.60 -13.62 -16.39
C ASP A 34 0.33 -12.78 -16.68
N PRO A 35 -0.60 -13.31 -17.50
CA PRO A 35 -1.86 -12.62 -17.80
C PRO A 35 -2.74 -12.36 -16.57
N LYS A 36 -2.45 -13.00 -15.42
CA LYS A 36 -3.23 -12.86 -14.19
C LYS A 36 -2.79 -11.68 -13.32
N GLU A 37 -1.56 -11.21 -13.45
CA GLU A 37 -1.01 -10.16 -12.58
C GLU A 37 -1.51 -8.74 -12.92
N ASN A 38 -2.00 -8.50 -14.12
CA ASN A 38 -2.38 -7.16 -14.59
C ASN A 38 -3.88 -6.89 -14.76
N THR A 39 -4.73 -7.74 -14.24
CA THR A 39 -6.19 -7.61 -14.46
C THR A 39 -6.76 -6.26 -14.04
N THR A 40 -6.28 -5.67 -12.92
CA THR A 40 -6.78 -4.38 -12.45
C THR A 40 -6.27 -3.21 -13.29
N ALA A 41 -5.00 -3.17 -13.64
CA ALA A 41 -4.43 -2.14 -14.50
C ALA A 41 -5.07 -2.15 -15.91
N ASP A 42 -5.24 -3.34 -16.47
CA ASP A 42 -5.90 -3.52 -17.76
C ASP A 42 -7.38 -3.10 -17.75
N LEU A 43 -8.12 -3.42 -16.69
CA LEU A 43 -9.51 -2.99 -16.54
C LEU A 43 -9.62 -1.47 -16.45
N ILE A 44 -8.74 -0.82 -15.69
CA ILE A 44 -8.69 0.64 -15.59
C ILE A 44 -8.33 1.25 -16.96
N SER A 45 -7.32 0.72 -17.64
CA SER A 45 -6.91 1.17 -18.97
C SER A 45 -8.04 1.07 -19.98
N LYS A 46 -8.75 -0.06 -20.02
CA LYS A 46 -9.94 -0.25 -20.87
C LYS A 46 -11.06 0.76 -20.52
N ALA A 47 -11.27 1.04 -19.24
CA ALA A 47 -12.26 2.04 -18.81
C ALA A 47 -11.89 3.46 -19.24
N CYS A 48 -10.60 3.83 -19.12
CA CYS A 48 -10.07 5.11 -19.60
C CYS A 48 -10.29 5.25 -21.11
N LYS A 49 -9.92 4.23 -21.89
CA LYS A 49 -10.11 4.21 -23.34
C LYS A 49 -11.57 4.43 -23.76
N LYS A 50 -12.51 3.78 -23.07
CA LYS A 50 -13.96 3.98 -23.31
C LYS A 50 -14.41 5.43 -23.07
N LYS A 51 -13.69 6.17 -22.22
CA LYS A 51 -13.97 7.58 -21.89
C LYS A 51 -13.14 8.57 -22.70
N GLY A 52 -12.33 8.10 -23.66
CA GLY A 52 -11.40 8.93 -24.44
C GLY A 52 -10.32 9.58 -23.57
N ILE A 53 -9.89 8.92 -22.49
CA ILE A 53 -8.79 9.35 -21.62
C ILE A 53 -7.57 8.50 -21.98
N GLU A 54 -6.44 9.16 -22.22
CA GLU A 54 -5.17 8.47 -22.40
C GLU A 54 -4.78 7.75 -21.11
N CYS A 55 -4.33 6.49 -21.21
CA CYS A 55 -3.92 5.71 -20.07
C CYS A 55 -2.64 4.94 -20.39
N ILE A 56 -1.58 5.22 -19.63
CA ILE A 56 -0.26 4.62 -19.76
C ILE A 56 0.01 3.73 -18.54
N ILE A 57 0.29 2.47 -18.81
CA ILE A 57 0.75 1.52 -17.77
C ILE A 57 2.27 1.65 -17.69
N VAL A 58 2.77 2.00 -16.52
CA VAL A 58 4.18 2.25 -16.23
C VAL A 58 4.71 1.10 -15.39
N ASN A 59 5.55 0.26 -16.02
CA ASN A 59 6.13 -0.91 -15.38
C ASN A 59 7.34 -0.52 -14.54
N THR A 60 7.29 -0.72 -13.23
CA THR A 60 8.40 -0.36 -12.32
C THR A 60 9.71 -1.09 -12.61
N LYS A 61 9.65 -2.29 -13.19
CA LYS A 61 10.85 -3.11 -13.47
C LYS A 61 11.61 -2.67 -14.73
N THR A 62 10.97 -1.92 -15.62
CA THR A 62 11.60 -1.53 -16.91
C THR A 62 11.70 -0.04 -17.09
N THR A 63 10.93 0.74 -16.32
CA THR A 63 10.89 2.20 -16.47
C THR A 63 12.18 2.85 -16.00
N ILE A 64 12.66 3.78 -16.79
CA ILE A 64 13.78 4.67 -16.48
C ILE A 64 13.22 6.08 -16.32
N ILE A 65 13.62 6.75 -15.26
CA ILE A 65 13.39 8.18 -15.01
C ILE A 65 14.74 8.86 -14.82
N THR A 66 14.80 10.16 -15.07
CA THR A 66 15.99 10.98 -14.85
C THR A 66 15.69 12.07 -13.82
N ASP A 67 16.74 12.63 -13.23
CA ASP A 67 16.65 13.71 -12.24
C ASP A 67 16.42 15.10 -12.87
N LYS A 68 16.44 15.17 -14.20
CA LYS A 68 16.34 16.42 -14.96
C LYS A 68 15.31 16.31 -16.07
N ASP A 69 14.10 16.76 -15.80
CA ASP A 69 13.16 17.17 -16.84
C ASP A 69 13.32 18.68 -17.12
N GLU A 70 13.06 19.08 -18.36
CA GLU A 70 13.17 20.49 -18.79
C GLU A 70 12.18 21.41 -18.06
N ASP A 71 11.01 20.86 -17.70
CA ASP A 71 9.98 21.54 -16.93
C ASP A 71 9.69 20.74 -15.63
N LYS A 72 9.72 21.44 -14.49
CA LYS A 72 9.43 20.86 -13.15
C LYS A 72 8.02 20.30 -13.01
N ASN A 73 7.10 20.67 -13.89
CA ASN A 73 5.71 20.20 -13.90
C ASN A 73 5.50 19.03 -14.85
N THR A 74 6.55 18.51 -15.44
CA THR A 74 6.50 17.34 -16.32
C THR A 74 7.32 16.19 -15.73
N LEU A 75 7.00 14.98 -16.17
CA LEU A 75 7.77 13.78 -15.89
C LEU A 75 7.88 12.96 -17.17
N THR A 76 9.09 12.75 -17.62
CA THR A 76 9.37 11.86 -18.75
C THR A 76 9.76 10.48 -18.25
N VAL A 77 9.06 9.47 -18.73
CA VAL A 77 9.35 8.05 -18.47
C VAL A 77 9.84 7.40 -19.74
N TYR A 78 10.91 6.62 -19.63
CA TYR A 78 11.52 5.90 -20.75
C TYR A 78 11.38 4.40 -20.51
N ASN A 79 11.26 3.63 -21.59
CA ASN A 79 11.12 2.17 -21.56
C ASN A 79 10.01 1.66 -20.60
N TYR A 80 8.95 2.46 -20.44
CA TYR A 80 7.88 2.17 -19.47
C TYR A 80 7.11 0.88 -19.78
N ASP A 81 7.16 0.42 -21.01
CA ASP A 81 6.50 -0.79 -21.51
C ASP A 81 7.46 -1.98 -21.69
N GLY A 82 8.75 -1.81 -21.38
CA GLY A 82 9.79 -2.81 -21.61
C GLY A 82 10.18 -3.00 -23.09
N LYS A 83 9.71 -2.13 -24.01
CA LYS A 83 9.93 -2.17 -25.46
C LYS A 83 10.59 -0.91 -26.01
N GLY A 84 11.02 -0.02 -25.11
CA GLY A 84 11.70 1.23 -25.47
C GLY A 84 10.78 2.44 -25.65
N ALA A 85 9.50 2.34 -25.32
CA ALA A 85 8.56 3.46 -25.43
C ALA A 85 8.93 4.60 -24.46
N LYS A 86 8.69 5.84 -24.91
CA LYS A 86 8.84 7.08 -24.15
C LYS A 86 7.53 7.81 -24.05
N HIS A 87 7.23 8.38 -22.87
CA HIS A 87 6.07 9.25 -22.66
C HIS A 87 6.41 10.37 -21.70
N THR A 88 5.87 11.58 -21.95
CA THR A 88 6.02 12.73 -21.06
C THR A 88 4.65 13.11 -20.51
N PHE A 89 4.52 13.06 -19.20
CA PHE A 89 3.31 13.45 -18.47
C PHE A 89 3.39 14.92 -18.07
N THR A 90 2.29 15.66 -18.22
CA THR A 90 2.11 16.97 -17.60
C THR A 90 1.43 16.77 -16.26
N GLY A 91 2.12 17.08 -15.15
CA GLY A 91 1.67 16.68 -13.80
C GLY A 91 0.26 17.12 -13.46
N LYS A 92 -0.07 18.40 -13.67
CA LYS A 92 -1.42 18.95 -13.36
C LYS A 92 -2.57 18.27 -14.10
N ASP A 93 -2.28 17.70 -15.26
CA ASP A 93 -3.28 17.05 -16.12
C ASP A 93 -3.27 15.53 -15.99
N THR A 94 -2.42 15.01 -15.10
CA THR A 94 -2.20 13.58 -14.91
C THR A 94 -2.79 13.10 -13.59
N VAL A 95 -3.55 12.00 -13.62
CA VAL A 95 -3.90 11.19 -12.45
C VAL A 95 -2.95 10.00 -12.41
N CYS A 96 -2.19 9.88 -11.34
CA CYS A 96 -1.30 8.74 -11.12
C CYS A 96 -1.92 7.76 -10.13
N MET A 97 -2.08 6.52 -10.54
CA MET A 97 -2.61 5.42 -9.73
C MET A 97 -1.53 4.34 -9.53
N THR A 98 -1.40 3.85 -8.32
CA THR A 98 -0.50 2.73 -8.02
C THR A 98 -1.30 1.43 -7.89
N ARG A 99 -0.79 0.35 -8.45
CA ARG A 99 -1.41 -0.99 -8.40
C ARG A 99 -0.33 -2.06 -8.31
N GLY A 100 -0.69 -3.19 -7.68
CA GLY A 100 0.08 -4.41 -7.54
C GLY A 100 1.60 -4.25 -7.52
N GLY A 101 2.26 -4.57 -6.43
CA GLY A 101 3.71 -4.61 -6.36
C GLY A 101 4.49 -3.28 -6.49
N ALA A 102 3.82 -2.15 -6.74
CA ALA A 102 4.50 -0.86 -6.95
C ALA A 102 5.34 -0.37 -5.74
N LEU A 103 5.16 -0.99 -4.57
CA LEU A 103 5.92 -0.71 -3.35
C LEU A 103 7.01 -1.74 -3.04
N GLU A 104 7.17 -2.76 -3.85
CA GLU A 104 8.07 -3.89 -3.53
C GLU A 104 9.55 -3.51 -3.59
N ASP A 105 9.89 -2.40 -4.26
CA ASP A 105 11.28 -1.96 -4.37
C ASP A 105 11.41 -0.42 -4.36
N GLU A 106 12.64 0.03 -4.11
CA GLU A 106 12.98 1.46 -4.10
C GLU A 106 12.77 2.14 -5.46
N GLY A 107 12.86 1.39 -6.56
CA GLY A 107 12.60 1.90 -7.91
C GLY A 107 11.14 2.32 -8.07
N GLY A 108 10.21 1.48 -7.61
CA GLY A 108 8.79 1.79 -7.59
C GLY A 108 8.46 2.98 -6.69
N LEU A 109 9.05 3.04 -5.49
CA LEU A 109 8.89 4.17 -4.57
C LEU A 109 9.45 5.48 -5.15
N SER A 110 10.57 5.42 -5.85
CA SER A 110 11.16 6.58 -6.53
C SER A 110 10.29 7.07 -7.67
N LEU A 111 9.71 6.15 -8.45
CA LEU A 111 8.79 6.48 -9.52
C LEU A 111 7.51 7.16 -9.01
N ILE A 112 6.93 6.66 -7.91
CA ILE A 112 5.79 7.30 -7.24
C ILE A 112 6.17 8.71 -6.79
N SER A 113 7.35 8.90 -6.20
CA SER A 113 7.85 10.22 -5.80
C SER A 113 8.02 11.16 -6.98
N ALA A 114 8.53 10.68 -8.12
CA ALA A 114 8.70 11.47 -9.32
C ALA A 114 7.36 12.00 -9.85
N PHE A 115 6.34 11.15 -9.92
CA PHE A 115 4.97 11.60 -10.28
C PHE A 115 4.42 12.61 -9.27
N GLN A 116 4.62 12.39 -7.99
CA GLN A 116 4.17 13.33 -6.94
C GLN A 116 4.88 14.68 -7.07
N ASN A 117 6.19 14.69 -7.33
CA ASN A 117 6.98 15.90 -7.51
C ASN A 117 6.60 16.68 -8.78
N SER A 118 6.16 16.01 -9.85
CA SER A 118 5.63 16.65 -11.05
C SER A 118 4.22 17.25 -10.85
N GLN A 119 3.67 17.21 -9.64
CA GLN A 119 2.33 17.67 -9.28
C GLN A 119 1.19 16.85 -9.87
N ALA A 120 1.43 15.59 -10.22
CA ALA A 120 0.37 14.66 -10.59
C ALA A 120 -0.61 14.44 -9.42
N PHE A 121 -1.89 14.24 -9.75
CA PHE A 121 -2.87 13.87 -8.73
C PHE A 121 -2.69 12.39 -8.37
N MET A 122 -2.25 12.15 -7.15
CA MET A 122 -1.88 10.82 -6.69
C MET A 122 -3.07 10.06 -6.09
N VAL A 123 -3.30 8.83 -6.55
CA VAL A 123 -4.26 7.87 -5.98
C VAL A 123 -3.51 6.55 -5.70
N ASN A 124 -2.88 6.37 -4.56
CA ASN A 124 -2.71 7.23 -3.39
C ASN A 124 -1.30 7.87 -3.38
N THR A 125 -1.04 8.77 -2.40
CA THR A 125 0.30 9.35 -2.19
C THR A 125 1.28 8.29 -1.67
N ARG A 126 2.58 8.52 -1.88
CA ARG A 126 3.65 7.65 -1.32
C ARG A 126 3.52 7.46 0.20
N ALA A 127 3.26 8.54 0.92
CA ALA A 127 3.10 8.49 2.37
C ALA A 127 1.91 7.62 2.81
N ALA A 128 0.76 7.77 2.16
CA ALA A 128 -0.43 6.96 2.45
C ALA A 128 -0.17 5.47 2.16
N MET A 129 0.51 5.17 1.07
CA MET A 129 0.83 3.79 0.70
C MET A 129 1.78 3.12 1.69
N LEU A 130 2.87 3.79 2.08
CA LEU A 130 3.81 3.28 3.07
C LEU A 130 3.15 3.09 4.44
N THR A 131 2.24 4.00 4.82
CA THR A 131 1.47 3.86 6.06
C THR A 131 0.57 2.62 6.03
N CYS A 132 -0.10 2.38 4.91
CA CYS A 132 -1.01 1.22 4.78
C CYS A 132 -0.27 -0.11 4.61
N ASP A 133 0.93 -0.12 4.04
CA ASP A 133 1.73 -1.32 3.88
C ASP A 133 2.25 -1.85 5.22
N ASN A 134 2.60 -0.96 6.14
CA ASN A 134 3.08 -1.31 7.47
C ASN A 134 1.92 -1.48 8.46
N LYS A 135 1.67 -2.72 8.89
CA LYS A 135 0.53 -3.08 9.77
C LYS A 135 0.58 -2.43 11.15
N LEU A 136 1.80 -2.20 11.69
CA LEU A 136 1.94 -1.50 12.96
C LEU A 136 1.62 -0.02 12.81
N THR A 137 2.16 0.63 11.79
CA THR A 137 1.88 2.05 11.51
C THR A 137 0.39 2.28 11.29
N SER A 138 -0.28 1.39 10.56
CA SER A 138 -1.74 1.43 10.39
C SER A 138 -2.49 1.28 11.72
N ALA A 139 -2.08 0.33 12.59
CA ALA A 139 -2.70 0.13 13.90
C ALA A 139 -2.56 1.36 14.81
N LEU A 140 -1.35 1.96 14.84
CA LEU A 140 -1.08 3.18 15.60
C LEU A 140 -1.90 4.38 15.08
N LEU A 141 -2.07 4.47 13.76
CA LEU A 141 -2.89 5.52 13.15
C LEU A 141 -4.37 5.34 13.51
N PHE A 142 -4.88 4.13 13.45
CA PHE A 142 -6.26 3.82 13.85
C PHE A 142 -6.51 4.16 15.31
N GLU A 143 -5.59 3.79 16.21
CA GLU A 143 -5.67 4.14 17.62
C GLU A 143 -5.71 5.66 17.82
N LYS A 144 -4.83 6.40 17.14
CA LYS A 144 -4.78 7.87 17.20
C LYS A 144 -6.13 8.52 16.83
N PHE A 145 -6.86 7.93 15.90
CA PHE A 145 -8.18 8.41 15.46
C PHE A 145 -9.35 7.76 16.20
N GLY A 146 -9.11 6.95 17.21
CA GLY A 146 -10.14 6.26 17.98
C GLY A 146 -10.91 5.21 17.19
N ILE A 147 -10.30 4.66 16.14
CA ILE A 147 -10.88 3.57 15.34
C ILE A 147 -10.58 2.25 16.07
N PRO A 148 -11.60 1.48 16.48
CA PRO A 148 -11.38 0.23 17.19
C PRO A 148 -10.58 -0.77 16.35
N THR A 149 -9.50 -1.28 16.93
CA THR A 149 -8.65 -2.32 16.33
C THR A 149 -8.26 -3.35 17.38
N PRO A 150 -7.94 -4.59 16.98
CA PRO A 150 -7.37 -5.56 17.91
C PRO A 150 -6.07 -5.04 18.49
N ARG A 151 -5.84 -5.29 19.80
CA ARG A 151 -4.60 -4.89 20.46
C ARG A 151 -3.41 -5.53 19.77
N THR A 152 -2.43 -4.73 19.44
CA THR A 152 -1.27 -5.11 18.62
C THR A 152 0.02 -4.69 19.31
N ALA A 153 1.02 -5.55 19.31
CA ALA A 153 2.35 -5.25 19.84
C ALA A 153 3.43 -5.66 18.83
N TYR A 154 4.44 -4.80 18.67
CA TYR A 154 5.64 -5.11 17.92
C TYR A 154 6.61 -5.93 18.79
N VAL A 155 7.26 -6.91 18.19
CA VAL A 155 8.21 -7.79 18.88
C VAL A 155 9.54 -7.77 18.15
N SER A 156 10.55 -7.16 18.78
CA SER A 156 11.88 -6.96 18.20
C SER A 156 12.96 -7.90 18.75
N ASN A 157 12.73 -8.49 19.92
CA ASN A 157 13.67 -9.43 20.54
C ASN A 157 12.96 -10.37 21.52
N GLU A 158 13.65 -11.44 21.89
CA GLU A 158 13.10 -12.51 22.73
C GLU A 158 12.70 -12.02 24.14
N SER A 159 13.47 -11.12 24.75
CA SER A 159 13.19 -10.60 26.09
C SER A 159 11.88 -9.81 26.17
N ASN A 160 11.40 -9.28 25.04
CA ASN A 160 10.19 -8.47 24.97
C ASN A 160 8.92 -9.26 24.68
N VAL A 161 9.03 -10.54 24.27
CA VAL A 161 7.87 -11.36 23.84
C VAL A 161 6.83 -11.47 24.95
N LYS A 162 7.25 -11.77 26.18
CA LYS A 162 6.33 -11.89 27.31
C LYS A 162 5.60 -10.58 27.61
N THR A 163 6.33 -9.48 27.65
CA THR A 163 5.75 -8.14 27.86
C THR A 163 4.78 -7.77 26.74
N ALA A 164 5.15 -8.04 25.50
CA ALA A 164 4.27 -7.80 24.34
C ALA A 164 2.98 -8.64 24.42
N LEU A 165 3.10 -9.91 24.80
CA LEU A 165 1.94 -10.80 25.01
C LEU A 165 1.01 -10.24 26.08
N ASP A 166 1.54 -9.82 27.23
CA ASP A 166 0.75 -9.24 28.32
C ASP A 166 0.01 -7.98 27.87
N LYS A 167 0.65 -7.14 27.04
CA LYS A 167 0.04 -5.90 26.53
C LYS A 167 -1.12 -6.15 25.56
N ILE A 168 -1.13 -7.26 24.83
CA ILE A 168 -2.26 -7.64 23.99
C ILE A 168 -3.33 -8.48 24.72
N GLY A 169 -3.16 -8.69 26.04
CA GLY A 169 -4.15 -9.35 26.90
C GLY A 169 -3.74 -10.71 27.45
N GLY A 170 -2.52 -11.19 27.16
CA GLY A 170 -1.89 -12.35 27.81
C GLY A 170 -2.59 -13.71 27.56
N LYS A 171 -3.51 -13.80 26.59
CA LYS A 171 -4.35 -14.99 26.37
C LYS A 171 -4.15 -15.55 24.96
N PHE A 172 -4.05 -16.87 24.88
CA PHE A 172 -4.07 -17.59 23.61
C PHE A 172 -5.52 -17.99 23.23
N PRO A 173 -5.79 -18.19 21.92
CA PRO A 173 -4.88 -18.00 20.82
C PRO A 173 -4.60 -16.52 20.52
N ILE A 174 -3.48 -16.25 19.84
CA ILE A 174 -3.11 -14.94 19.30
C ILE A 174 -2.86 -15.04 17.80
N ILE A 175 -2.75 -13.89 17.12
CA ILE A 175 -2.31 -13.83 15.73
C ILE A 175 -0.90 -13.24 15.70
N MET A 176 0.02 -13.91 15.02
CA MET A 176 1.32 -13.38 14.65
C MET A 176 1.29 -12.97 13.18
N LYS A 177 1.94 -11.86 12.86
CA LYS A 177 1.99 -11.33 11.48
C LYS A 177 3.37 -10.77 11.18
N THR A 178 3.78 -10.84 9.91
CA THR A 178 4.86 -9.99 9.41
C THR A 178 4.39 -8.53 9.34
N LEU A 179 5.32 -7.60 9.54
CA LEU A 179 5.03 -6.16 9.57
C LEU A 179 4.47 -5.65 8.24
N THR A 180 5.07 -6.11 7.15
CA THR A 180 4.66 -5.84 5.76
C THR A 180 4.14 -7.12 5.09
N GLY A 181 3.69 -7.01 3.86
CA GLY A 181 3.17 -8.13 3.06
C GLY A 181 1.64 -8.13 2.93
N THR A 182 1.16 -8.81 1.90
CA THR A 182 -0.23 -8.80 1.43
C THR A 182 -0.85 -10.19 1.38
N GLN A 183 -2.14 -10.29 1.09
CA GLN A 183 -2.88 -11.54 0.81
C GLN A 183 -2.84 -12.60 1.94
N GLY A 184 -2.60 -12.17 3.19
CA GLY A 184 -2.54 -13.09 4.32
C GLY A 184 -1.24 -13.90 4.45
N VAL A 185 -0.27 -13.69 3.58
CA VAL A 185 1.06 -14.30 3.71
C VAL A 185 1.71 -13.77 4.99
N GLY A 186 2.31 -14.68 5.78
CA GLY A 186 2.92 -14.34 7.07
C GLY A 186 1.92 -14.09 8.22
N VAL A 187 0.66 -14.55 8.10
CA VAL A 187 -0.34 -14.51 9.18
C VAL A 187 -0.48 -15.90 9.79
N ILE A 188 -0.17 -16.05 11.06
CA ILE A 188 -0.14 -17.33 11.77
C ILE A 188 -0.98 -17.23 13.04
N LYS A 189 -1.90 -18.17 13.25
CA LYS A 189 -2.60 -18.34 14.52
C LYS A 189 -1.73 -19.17 15.47
N ILE A 190 -1.46 -18.66 16.64
CA ILE A 190 -0.61 -19.28 17.67
C ILE A 190 -1.47 -19.67 18.88
N GLU A 191 -1.34 -20.91 19.32
CA GLU A 191 -2.20 -21.49 20.36
C GLU A 191 -1.50 -21.55 21.73
N SER A 192 -0.15 -21.43 21.81
CA SER A 192 0.60 -21.52 23.06
C SER A 192 1.84 -20.64 23.07
N TYR A 193 2.40 -20.42 24.27
CA TYR A 193 3.64 -19.65 24.43
C TYR A 193 4.84 -20.34 23.77
N GLU A 194 4.94 -21.66 23.91
CA GLU A 194 6.01 -22.46 23.31
C GLU A 194 5.94 -22.36 21.77
N GLY A 195 4.73 -22.44 21.22
CA GLY A 195 4.50 -22.25 19.78
C GLY A 195 4.87 -20.85 19.32
N LEU A 196 4.57 -19.81 20.12
CA LEU A 196 4.96 -18.43 19.85
C LEU A 196 6.48 -18.30 19.78
N MET A 197 7.18 -18.78 20.79
CA MET A 197 8.64 -18.68 20.87
C MET A 197 9.33 -19.41 19.72
N ALA A 198 8.91 -20.64 19.43
CA ALA A 198 9.46 -21.44 18.33
C ALA A 198 9.26 -20.74 16.98
N THR A 199 8.07 -20.18 16.74
CA THR A 199 7.75 -19.51 15.48
C THR A 199 8.52 -18.19 15.33
N ILE A 200 8.59 -17.37 16.40
CA ILE A 200 9.35 -16.11 16.40
C ILE A 200 10.83 -16.38 16.09
N GLN A 201 11.45 -17.36 16.77
CA GLN A 201 12.85 -17.72 16.56
C GLN A 201 13.13 -18.18 15.12
N ALA A 202 12.22 -18.95 14.53
CA ALA A 202 12.33 -19.36 13.14
C ALA A 202 12.22 -18.18 12.17
N MET A 203 11.26 -17.28 12.40
CA MET A 203 11.02 -16.12 11.54
C MET A 203 12.14 -15.08 11.64
N TRP A 204 12.72 -14.87 12.81
CA TRP A 204 13.87 -13.96 12.97
C TRP A 204 15.14 -14.45 12.27
N LYS A 205 15.33 -15.76 12.14
CA LYS A 205 16.42 -16.30 11.29
C LYS A 205 16.24 -15.94 9.81
N LEU A 206 15.03 -15.62 9.39
CA LEU A 206 14.70 -15.12 8.06
C LEU A 206 14.61 -13.58 8.01
N GLU A 207 15.13 -12.90 9.04
CA GLU A 207 15.14 -11.43 9.14
C GLU A 207 13.74 -10.78 9.10
N ALA A 208 12.69 -11.54 9.44
CA ALA A 208 11.32 -11.04 9.41
C ALA A 208 11.03 -10.12 10.60
N GLU A 209 10.47 -8.95 10.33
CA GLU A 209 9.89 -8.07 11.34
C GLU A 209 8.48 -8.55 11.71
N LEU A 210 8.22 -8.68 13.02
CA LEU A 210 7.04 -9.36 13.53
C LEU A 210 6.20 -8.48 14.45
N LEU A 211 4.90 -8.68 14.39
CA LEU A 211 3.96 -8.20 15.38
C LEU A 211 3.07 -9.36 15.88
N ILE A 212 2.61 -9.23 17.11
CA ILE A 212 1.57 -10.09 17.69
C ILE A 212 0.31 -9.27 17.95
N GLN A 213 -0.84 -9.91 17.80
CA GLN A 213 -2.14 -9.27 17.90
C GLN A 213 -3.12 -10.18 18.64
N GLU A 214 -4.02 -9.61 19.44
CA GLU A 214 -5.09 -10.39 20.05
C GLU A 214 -5.96 -11.07 19.00
N TYR A 215 -6.39 -12.28 19.32
CA TYR A 215 -7.29 -13.04 18.45
C TYR A 215 -8.75 -12.63 18.68
N MET A 216 -9.38 -12.16 17.61
CA MET A 216 -10.82 -11.86 17.61
C MET A 216 -11.61 -13.07 17.12
N LYS A 217 -12.52 -13.58 17.96
CA LYS A 217 -13.41 -14.69 17.55
C LYS A 217 -14.34 -14.24 16.43
N THR A 218 -14.49 -15.09 15.43
CA THR A 218 -15.29 -14.83 14.21
C THR A 218 -16.75 -14.51 14.46
N ASP A 219 -17.31 -14.93 15.57
CA ASP A 219 -18.71 -14.63 15.93
C ASP A 219 -18.98 -13.13 16.11
N PHE A 220 -17.94 -12.35 16.41
CA PHE A 220 -18.01 -10.90 16.48
C PHE A 220 -17.97 -10.23 15.09
N VAL A 221 -17.36 -10.89 14.11
CA VAL A 221 -17.14 -10.32 12.75
C VAL A 221 -18.32 -10.60 11.83
N LYS A 222 -19.15 -11.62 12.11
CA LYS A 222 -20.32 -11.96 11.28
C LYS A 222 -21.36 -10.85 11.17
N ASN A 223 -21.33 -9.87 12.06
CA ASN A 223 -22.27 -8.74 12.08
C ASN A 223 -21.67 -7.42 11.56
N LEU A 224 -20.43 -7.42 11.06
CA LEU A 224 -19.85 -6.25 10.41
C LEU A 224 -20.34 -6.21 8.97
N VAL A 225 -21.53 -5.67 8.77
CA VAL A 225 -22.01 -5.30 7.43
C VAL A 225 -21.30 -4.00 7.05
N ILE A 226 -20.35 -4.09 6.14
CA ILE A 226 -19.82 -2.92 5.46
C ILE A 226 -20.86 -2.50 4.43
N SER A 227 -21.67 -1.53 4.79
CA SER A 227 -22.60 -0.86 3.86
C SER A 227 -21.89 0.24 3.11
#